data_3dfbe9b3b56791195764235d8e3bb11c
#
_entry.id   3dfbe9b3b56791195764235d8e3bb11c
#
_cell.length_a   1.000
_cell.length_b   1.000
_cell.length_c   1.000
_cell.angle_alpha   90.00
_cell.angle_beta   90.00
_cell.angle_gamma   90.00
#
_symmetry.space_group_name_H-M   'P 1'
#
loop_
_entity.id
_entity.type
_entity.pdbx_description
1 polymer ?
#
loop_
_entity_poly.entity_id
_entity_poly.type
_entity_poly.pdbx_seq_one_letter_code
_entity_poly.pdbx_strand_id
1 'polypeptide(L)'
;TGGDSFRYNDRFNRASWLTFMKNRLEVAKELLTTNGVIFVHCDNNEQSYLKVLLDDIFGEEQFIETLTIVNNPRGRDYGGIANMHEFIHVYAKSKDNYEIFKIPNLNKKFPYKDKVSVYETRELRNRNTAFNKDNRPNLYYPFYINPNEELDNGFLKLYLEKQEGF
;
A
#
# COMPACT_ATOMS: atom_id res chain seq x y z
N THR A 1 -12.14 -20.45 -8.91
CA THR A 1 -12.74 -21.63 -8.30
C THR A 1 -14.26 -21.65 -8.52
N GLY A 2 -14.69 -22.14 -9.68
CA GLY A 2 -15.94 -22.81 -9.86
C GLY A 2 -17.23 -22.01 -9.86
N GLY A 3 -17.33 -20.93 -10.59
CA GLY A 3 -18.61 -20.25 -10.77
C GLY A 3 -18.78 -19.55 -12.11
N ASP A 4 -17.73 -19.38 -12.85
CA ASP A 4 -17.78 -18.66 -14.12
C ASP A 4 -18.15 -19.57 -15.28
N SER A 5 -18.93 -19.03 -16.22
CA SER A 5 -19.35 -19.66 -17.47
C SER A 5 -18.20 -19.89 -18.47
N PHE A 6 -16.97 -19.60 -18.08
CA PHE A 6 -15.77 -19.87 -18.87
C PHE A 6 -15.47 -21.38 -18.91
N ARG A 7 -15.05 -21.85 -20.08
CA ARG A 7 -14.71 -23.27 -20.33
C ARG A 7 -13.34 -23.67 -19.74
N TYR A 8 -12.98 -23.13 -18.57
CA TYR A 8 -11.80 -23.60 -17.83
C TYR A 8 -12.21 -24.80 -16.97
N ASN A 9 -11.37 -25.83 -16.96
CA ASN A 9 -11.53 -26.98 -16.06
C ASN A 9 -10.99 -26.59 -14.67
N ASP A 10 -11.70 -25.73 -13.96
CA ASP A 10 -11.34 -25.18 -12.65
C ASP A 10 -12.16 -25.77 -11.48
N ARG A 11 -13.02 -26.78 -11.78
CA ARG A 11 -13.83 -27.51 -10.80
C ARG A 11 -13.01 -28.55 -10.04
N PHE A 12 -11.93 -28.12 -9.42
CA PHE A 12 -11.22 -28.95 -8.47
C PHE A 12 -11.97 -28.99 -7.14
N ASN A 13 -12.02 -30.19 -6.51
CA ASN A 13 -12.31 -30.18 -5.07
C ASN A 13 -11.14 -29.49 -4.35
N ARG A 14 -11.38 -28.96 -3.16
CA ARG A 14 -10.38 -28.18 -2.42
C ARG A 14 -9.06 -28.91 -2.20
N ALA A 15 -9.12 -30.19 -1.89
CA ALA A 15 -7.90 -30.99 -1.68
C ALA A 15 -7.04 -31.08 -2.94
N SER A 16 -7.67 -31.33 -4.09
CA SER A 16 -6.96 -31.39 -5.39
C SER A 16 -6.39 -30.02 -5.76
N TRP A 17 -7.13 -28.93 -5.51
CA TRP A 17 -6.66 -27.58 -5.77
C TRP A 17 -5.46 -27.24 -4.89
N LEU A 18 -5.52 -27.53 -3.59
CA LEU A 18 -4.38 -27.31 -2.68
C LEU A 18 -3.15 -28.10 -3.07
N THR A 19 -3.32 -29.38 -3.45
CA THR A 19 -2.20 -30.20 -3.95
C THR A 19 -1.59 -29.62 -5.23
N PHE A 20 -2.44 -29.18 -6.16
CA PHE A 20 -2.01 -28.53 -7.38
C PHE A 20 -1.25 -27.24 -7.11
N MET A 21 -1.73 -26.40 -6.18
CA MET A 21 -1.07 -25.17 -5.79
C MET A 21 0.24 -25.42 -5.04
N LYS A 22 0.25 -26.40 -4.13
CA LYS A 22 1.45 -26.77 -3.37
C LYS A 22 2.64 -27.04 -4.29
N ASN A 23 2.46 -27.95 -5.24
CA ASN A 23 3.53 -28.34 -6.16
C ASN A 23 4.10 -27.13 -6.95
N ARG A 24 3.25 -26.19 -7.32
CA ARG A 24 3.66 -24.99 -8.07
C ARG A 24 4.34 -23.95 -7.20
N LEU A 25 3.83 -23.76 -6.00
CA LEU A 25 4.39 -22.80 -5.05
C LEU A 25 5.75 -23.26 -4.50
N GLU A 26 5.95 -24.57 -4.29
CA GLU A 26 7.26 -25.13 -3.95
C GLU A 26 8.29 -24.85 -5.05
N VAL A 27 7.95 -25.10 -6.32
CA VAL A 27 8.82 -24.76 -7.45
C VAL A 27 9.04 -23.26 -7.56
N ALA A 28 7.99 -22.44 -7.38
CA ALA A 28 8.12 -20.99 -7.41
C ALA A 28 9.09 -20.48 -6.31
N LYS A 29 9.03 -21.06 -5.11
CA LYS A 29 9.96 -20.73 -4.03
C LYS A 29 11.41 -20.99 -4.41
N GLU A 30 11.69 -22.09 -5.10
CA GLU A 30 13.05 -22.42 -5.57
C GLU A 30 13.56 -21.44 -6.64
N LEU A 31 12.65 -20.91 -7.47
CA LEU A 31 13.00 -19.97 -8.54
C LEU A 31 13.25 -18.53 -8.02
N LEU A 32 12.82 -18.22 -6.80
CA LEU A 32 13.06 -16.90 -6.22
C LEU A 32 14.53 -16.71 -5.85
N THR A 33 15.05 -15.53 -6.14
CA THR A 33 16.33 -15.04 -5.61
C THR A 33 16.24 -14.83 -4.09
N THR A 34 17.36 -14.69 -3.41
CA THR A 34 17.40 -14.50 -1.94
C THR A 34 16.66 -13.25 -1.45
N ASN A 35 16.58 -12.21 -2.28
CA ASN A 35 15.82 -10.97 -2.03
C ASN A 35 14.47 -10.94 -2.76
N GLY A 36 14.06 -12.05 -3.38
CA GLY A 36 12.85 -12.15 -4.17
C GLY A 36 11.57 -12.15 -3.33
N VAL A 37 10.49 -11.68 -3.97
CA VAL A 37 9.15 -11.59 -3.39
C VAL A 37 8.17 -12.27 -4.35
N ILE A 38 7.20 -13.00 -3.80
CA ILE A 38 6.10 -13.58 -4.56
C ILE A 38 4.78 -12.93 -4.21
N PHE A 39 3.95 -12.70 -5.22
CA PHE A 39 2.58 -12.19 -5.10
C PHE A 39 1.63 -13.26 -5.60
N VAL A 40 0.77 -13.77 -4.74
CA VAL A 40 -0.17 -14.84 -5.08
C VAL A 40 -1.59 -14.34 -4.94
N HIS A 41 -2.26 -14.21 -6.10
CA HIS A 41 -3.60 -13.66 -6.20
C HIS A 41 -4.66 -14.76 -6.12
N CYS A 42 -5.73 -14.51 -5.37
CA CYS A 42 -6.89 -15.38 -5.30
C CYS A 42 -8.16 -14.61 -4.93
N ASP A 43 -9.30 -15.26 -5.16
CA ASP A 43 -10.61 -14.79 -4.73
C ASP A 43 -10.95 -15.19 -3.28
N ASN A 44 -12.13 -14.82 -2.81
CA ASN A 44 -12.64 -15.15 -1.48
C ASN A 44 -12.77 -16.64 -1.19
N ASN A 45 -12.92 -17.48 -2.23
CA ASN A 45 -13.22 -18.91 -2.03
C ASN A 45 -12.05 -19.66 -1.41
N GLU A 46 -10.83 -19.30 -1.82
CA GLU A 46 -9.62 -20.03 -1.44
C GLU A 46 -8.64 -19.20 -0.61
N GLN A 47 -8.94 -17.93 -0.34
CA GLN A 47 -8.05 -16.98 0.34
C GLN A 47 -7.45 -17.54 1.64
N SER A 48 -8.28 -18.07 2.53
CA SER A 48 -7.83 -18.55 3.84
C SER A 48 -6.97 -19.82 3.73
N TYR A 49 -7.35 -20.72 2.83
CA TYR A 49 -6.61 -21.98 2.61
C TYR A 49 -5.27 -21.74 1.89
N LEU A 50 -5.27 -20.79 0.96
CA LEU A 50 -4.04 -20.38 0.28
C LEU A 50 -3.07 -19.73 1.26
N LYS A 51 -3.56 -18.90 2.19
CA LYS A 51 -2.72 -18.29 3.22
C LYS A 51 -2.02 -19.35 4.08
N VAL A 52 -2.78 -20.35 4.57
CA VAL A 52 -2.20 -21.45 5.36
C VAL A 52 -1.19 -22.25 4.54
N LEU A 53 -1.48 -22.54 3.28
CA LEU A 53 -0.55 -23.25 2.40
C LEU A 53 0.73 -22.46 2.15
N LEU A 54 0.63 -21.15 2.00
CA LEU A 54 1.80 -20.29 1.82
C LEU A 54 2.65 -20.21 3.10
N ASP A 55 2.02 -20.20 4.28
CA ASP A 55 2.72 -20.30 5.57
C ASP A 55 3.50 -21.61 5.68
N ASP A 56 2.90 -22.73 5.28
CA ASP A 56 3.56 -24.06 5.28
C ASP A 56 4.78 -24.11 4.33
N ILE A 57 4.65 -23.50 3.16
CA ILE A 57 5.71 -23.55 2.12
C ILE A 57 6.81 -22.52 2.39
N PHE A 58 6.45 -21.26 2.61
CA PHE A 58 7.43 -20.16 2.73
C PHE A 58 7.92 -19.95 4.15
N GLY A 59 7.12 -20.28 5.15
CA GLY A 59 7.28 -19.93 6.55
C GLY A 59 6.39 -18.73 6.91
N GLU A 60 5.70 -18.80 8.06
CA GLU A 60 4.85 -17.72 8.55
C GLU A 60 5.65 -16.42 8.76
N GLU A 61 6.90 -16.55 9.18
CA GLU A 61 7.82 -15.42 9.40
C GLU A 61 8.20 -14.69 8.11
N GLN A 62 8.05 -15.33 6.94
CA GLN A 62 8.33 -14.74 5.62
C GLN A 62 7.13 -13.96 5.04
N PHE A 63 6.00 -13.99 5.73
CA PHE A 63 4.83 -13.22 5.34
C PHE A 63 5.09 -11.72 5.42
N ILE A 64 4.76 -10.99 4.35
CA ILE A 64 4.88 -9.52 4.28
C ILE A 64 3.52 -8.88 4.53
N GLU A 65 2.51 -9.16 3.66
CA GLU A 65 1.21 -8.52 3.72
C GLU A 65 0.15 -9.27 2.89
N THR A 66 -1.13 -9.02 3.20
CA THR A 66 -2.25 -9.37 2.35
C THR A 66 -2.90 -8.10 1.79
N LEU A 67 -2.77 -7.89 0.50
CA LEU A 67 -3.38 -6.75 -0.18
C LEU A 67 -4.81 -7.07 -0.58
N THR A 68 -5.74 -6.18 -0.27
CA THR A 68 -7.12 -6.24 -0.78
C THR A 68 -7.22 -5.44 -2.06
N ILE A 69 -7.59 -6.08 -3.15
CA ILE A 69 -7.70 -5.47 -4.47
C ILE A 69 -9.18 -5.27 -4.82
N VAL A 70 -9.60 -4.03 -4.94
CA VAL A 70 -10.96 -3.70 -5.40
C VAL A 70 -10.97 -3.80 -6.93
N ASN A 71 -11.45 -4.92 -7.44
CA ASN A 71 -11.53 -5.20 -8.89
C ASN A 71 -12.86 -4.79 -9.51
N ASN A 72 -13.92 -4.68 -8.72
CA ASN A 72 -15.23 -4.25 -9.19
C ASN A 72 -15.90 -3.32 -8.16
N PRO A 73 -15.71 -1.98 -8.23
CA PRO A 73 -16.27 -1.03 -7.25
C PRO A 73 -17.82 -1.02 -7.21
N ARG A 74 -18.49 -1.52 -8.25
CA ARG A 74 -19.96 -1.62 -8.27
C ARG A 74 -20.48 -2.89 -7.60
N GLY A 75 -19.58 -3.83 -7.33
CA GLY A 75 -19.93 -5.14 -6.81
C GLY A 75 -20.65 -6.04 -7.83
N ARG A 76 -20.66 -7.33 -7.53
CA ARG A 76 -21.56 -8.29 -8.17
C ARG A 76 -22.53 -8.76 -7.11
N ASP A 77 -23.76 -8.28 -7.16
CA ASP A 77 -24.83 -8.68 -6.27
C ASP A 77 -25.66 -9.78 -6.97
N TYR A 78 -25.52 -10.98 -6.47
CA TYR A 78 -26.33 -12.13 -6.88
C TYR A 78 -27.40 -12.49 -5.82
N GLY A 79 -27.90 -11.48 -5.09
CA GLY A 79 -28.90 -11.66 -4.05
C GLY A 79 -28.33 -11.80 -2.63
N GLY A 80 -27.17 -11.19 -2.36
CA GLY A 80 -26.50 -11.20 -1.07
C GLY A 80 -25.60 -10.00 -0.86
N ILE A 81 -24.51 -10.19 -0.13
CA ILE A 81 -23.47 -9.17 0.04
C ILE A 81 -22.64 -9.09 -1.24
N ALA A 82 -22.56 -7.90 -1.83
CA ALA A 82 -21.82 -7.68 -3.07
C ALA A 82 -20.32 -7.98 -2.89
N ASN A 83 -19.78 -8.83 -3.76
CA ASN A 83 -18.34 -9.11 -3.81
C ASN A 83 -17.64 -8.10 -4.70
N MET A 84 -16.75 -7.30 -4.12
CA MET A 84 -16.06 -6.19 -4.80
C MET A 84 -14.55 -6.35 -4.86
N HIS A 85 -13.99 -7.34 -4.15
CA HIS A 85 -12.55 -7.43 -3.95
C HIS A 85 -12.03 -8.86 -4.06
N GLU A 86 -10.75 -8.94 -4.26
CA GLU A 86 -9.93 -10.15 -4.26
C GLU A 86 -8.68 -9.89 -3.41
N PHE A 87 -7.84 -10.89 -3.22
CA PHE A 87 -6.69 -10.82 -2.33
C PHE A 87 -5.40 -11.16 -3.04
N ILE A 88 -4.32 -10.52 -2.61
CA ILE A 88 -2.96 -10.90 -2.98
C ILE A 88 -2.17 -11.13 -1.69
N HIS A 89 -1.73 -12.37 -1.49
CA HIS A 89 -0.77 -12.69 -0.42
C HIS A 89 0.65 -12.44 -0.91
N VAL A 90 1.43 -11.75 -0.08
CA VAL A 90 2.80 -11.35 -0.40
C VAL A 90 3.76 -12.01 0.56
N TYR A 91 4.72 -12.77 0.03
CA TYR A 91 5.76 -13.46 0.80
C TYR A 91 7.14 -13.14 0.23
N ALA A 92 8.13 -13.03 1.11
CA ALA A 92 9.52 -12.95 0.72
C ALA A 92 10.16 -14.35 0.67
N LYS A 93 11.24 -14.52 -0.10
CA LYS A 93 12.16 -15.65 0.06
C LYS A 93 12.88 -15.56 1.41
N SER A 94 13.30 -14.33 1.80
CA SER A 94 13.87 -13.99 3.09
C SER A 94 13.39 -12.58 3.48
N LYS A 95 12.65 -12.48 4.57
CA LYS A 95 12.07 -11.20 5.04
C LYS A 95 13.13 -10.18 5.46
N ASP A 96 14.30 -10.65 5.84
CA ASP A 96 15.42 -9.76 6.25
C ASP A 96 16.10 -9.09 5.04
N ASN A 97 15.93 -9.63 3.84
CA ASN A 97 16.67 -9.22 2.65
C ASN A 97 15.79 -8.85 1.44
N TYR A 98 14.45 -8.82 1.58
CA TYR A 98 13.59 -8.55 0.43
C TYR A 98 13.66 -7.10 -0.02
N GLU A 99 13.48 -6.88 -1.31
CA GLU A 99 13.46 -5.57 -1.94
C GLU A 99 12.16 -5.36 -2.72
N ILE A 100 11.47 -4.27 -2.40
CA ILE A 100 10.30 -3.80 -3.17
C ILE A 100 10.57 -2.36 -3.61
N PHE A 101 10.64 -2.16 -4.91
CA PHE A 101 10.89 -0.84 -5.48
C PHE A 101 9.60 -0.06 -5.66
N LYS A 102 9.64 1.23 -5.30
CA LYS A 102 8.54 2.14 -5.59
C LYS A 102 8.44 2.37 -7.09
N ILE A 103 7.23 2.26 -7.63
CA ILE A 103 6.96 2.64 -9.02
C ILE A 103 7.04 4.17 -9.10
N PRO A 104 7.94 4.73 -9.95
CA PRO A 104 8.03 6.17 -10.12
C PRO A 104 6.72 6.73 -10.66
N ASN A 105 6.19 7.76 -10.03
CA ASN A 105 5.05 8.48 -10.59
C ASN A 105 5.54 9.45 -11.68
N LEU A 106 5.61 8.97 -12.92
CA LEU A 106 6.08 9.73 -14.07
C LEU A 106 5.21 10.95 -14.40
N ASN A 107 3.96 10.96 -13.93
CA ASN A 107 3.01 12.05 -14.14
C ASN A 107 3.01 13.08 -13.02
N LYS A 108 3.86 12.90 -12.00
CA LYS A 108 3.92 13.85 -10.89
C LYS A 108 4.55 15.16 -11.37
N LYS A 109 3.76 16.22 -11.34
CA LYS A 109 4.21 17.56 -11.66
C LYS A 109 4.70 18.26 -10.39
N PHE A 110 5.87 18.86 -10.48
CA PHE A 110 6.43 19.72 -9.45
C PHE A 110 6.38 21.16 -9.95
N PRO A 111 5.39 21.97 -9.48
CA PRO A 111 5.17 23.31 -10.02
C PRO A 111 6.25 24.33 -9.62
N TYR A 112 7.04 24.02 -8.61
CA TYR A 112 8.07 24.91 -8.08
C TYR A 112 9.46 24.34 -8.30
N LYS A 113 10.45 25.24 -8.45
CA LYS A 113 11.87 24.91 -8.59
C LYS A 113 12.69 25.89 -7.78
N ASP A 114 13.68 25.41 -7.07
CA ASP A 114 14.73 26.20 -6.42
C ASP A 114 16.12 25.84 -6.97
N LYS A 115 17.17 26.26 -6.27
CA LYS A 115 18.57 25.99 -6.62
C LYS A 115 19.00 24.53 -6.39
N VAL A 116 18.21 23.76 -5.63
CA VAL A 116 18.51 22.39 -5.22
C VAL A 116 17.69 21.38 -6.03
N SER A 117 16.37 21.59 -6.15
CA SER A 117 15.49 20.62 -6.83
C SER A 117 14.16 21.21 -7.30
N VAL A 118 13.33 20.36 -7.91
CA VAL A 118 11.90 20.64 -8.16
C VAL A 118 11.05 20.09 -7.02
N TYR A 119 10.00 20.80 -6.62
CA TYR A 119 9.17 20.42 -5.47
C TYR A 119 7.70 20.80 -5.62
N GLU A 120 6.86 20.25 -4.75
CA GLU A 120 5.47 20.64 -4.54
C GLU A 120 5.30 21.14 -3.12
N THR A 121 4.40 22.09 -2.92
CA THR A 121 4.00 22.53 -1.58
C THR A 121 2.82 21.71 -1.08
N ARG A 122 2.80 21.44 0.21
CA ARG A 122 1.68 20.78 0.90
C ARG A 122 1.22 21.63 2.06
N GLU A 123 -0.07 21.59 2.31
CA GLU A 123 -0.65 22.26 3.46
C GLU A 123 -0.10 21.65 4.76
N LEU A 124 0.39 22.52 5.65
CA LEU A 124 0.99 22.12 6.91
C LEU A 124 -0.04 21.75 7.99
N ARG A 125 -1.22 22.35 7.95
CA ARG A 125 -2.26 22.11 8.95
C ARG A 125 -2.85 20.70 8.88
N ASN A 126 -3.23 20.17 10.03
CA ASN A 126 -4.05 18.97 10.09
C ASN A 126 -5.48 19.31 9.66
N ARG A 127 -6.00 18.63 8.62
CA ARG A 127 -7.37 18.84 8.11
C ARG A 127 -8.46 18.18 8.95
N ASN A 128 -8.09 17.36 9.93
CA ASN A 128 -9.08 16.73 10.81
C ASN A 128 -9.62 17.75 11.82
N THR A 129 -10.86 18.17 11.62
CA THR A 129 -11.56 19.14 12.45
C THR A 129 -11.80 18.67 13.89
N ALA A 130 -11.67 17.37 14.17
CA ALA A 130 -11.73 16.83 15.51
C ALA A 130 -10.52 17.24 16.38
N PHE A 131 -9.41 17.67 15.77
CA PHE A 131 -8.22 18.11 16.48
C PHE A 131 -8.20 19.63 16.60
N ASN A 132 -8.11 20.10 17.83
CA ASN A 132 -8.11 21.52 18.16
C ASN A 132 -7.15 21.79 19.35
N LYS A 133 -7.05 23.06 19.75
CA LYS A 133 -6.20 23.52 20.83
C LYS A 133 -6.49 22.82 22.17
N ASP A 134 -7.76 22.51 22.43
CA ASP A 134 -8.19 21.99 23.74
C ASP A 134 -7.81 20.51 23.90
N ASN A 135 -7.94 19.71 22.83
CA ASN A 135 -7.65 18.27 22.88
C ASN A 135 -6.23 17.89 22.40
N ARG A 136 -5.51 18.82 21.77
CA ARG A 136 -4.14 18.62 21.30
C ARG A 136 -3.26 19.87 21.53
N PRO A 137 -3.14 20.37 22.78
CA PRO A 137 -2.46 21.63 23.07
C PRO A 137 -1.00 21.65 22.63
N ASN A 138 -0.30 20.52 22.74
CA ASN A 138 1.12 20.40 22.36
C ASN A 138 1.37 20.38 20.84
N LEU A 139 0.33 20.21 20.04
CA LEU A 139 0.39 20.29 18.58
C LEU A 139 -0.16 21.60 18.03
N TYR A 140 -0.51 22.54 18.92
CA TYR A 140 -1.04 23.86 18.59
C TYR A 140 -0.02 24.91 19.00
N TYR A 141 0.75 25.43 18.04
CA TYR A 141 1.78 26.41 18.27
C TYR A 141 1.77 27.49 17.18
N PRO A 142 2.19 28.72 17.48
CA PRO A 142 2.21 29.82 16.53
C PRO A 142 3.33 29.67 15.51
N PHE A 143 3.04 30.16 14.31
CA PHE A 143 4.08 30.47 13.33
C PHE A 143 4.19 31.99 13.20
N TYR A 144 5.42 32.47 13.08
CA TYR A 144 5.71 33.89 12.88
C TYR A 144 6.21 34.09 11.46
N ILE A 145 5.72 35.10 10.79
CA ILE A 145 6.16 35.51 9.45
C ILE A 145 6.48 37.00 9.45
N ASN A 146 7.54 37.39 8.76
CA ASN A 146 7.81 38.78 8.45
C ASN A 146 7.26 39.07 7.04
N PRO A 147 6.20 39.87 6.89
CA PRO A 147 5.63 40.15 5.58
C PRO A 147 6.56 40.96 4.66
N ASN A 148 7.61 41.55 5.21
CA ASN A 148 8.62 42.31 4.45
C ASN A 148 9.82 41.45 4.04
N GLU A 149 9.88 40.18 4.44
CA GLU A 149 10.99 39.27 4.14
C GLU A 149 10.51 38.19 3.16
N GLU A 150 10.40 38.59 1.90
CA GLU A 150 10.02 37.69 0.82
C GLU A 150 11.29 37.00 0.25
N LEU A 151 11.19 35.69 0.03
CA LEU A 151 12.25 34.90 -0.60
C LEU A 151 12.20 35.07 -2.13
N ASP A 152 13.29 34.76 -2.81
CA ASP A 152 13.44 34.85 -4.28
C ASP A 152 12.36 34.09 -5.07
N ASN A 153 11.63 33.18 -4.44
CA ASN A 153 10.57 32.38 -5.03
C ASN A 153 9.14 32.87 -4.71
N GLY A 154 9.01 34.05 -4.10
CA GLY A 154 7.72 34.62 -3.71
C GLY A 154 7.11 34.06 -2.42
N PHE A 155 7.83 33.22 -1.67
CA PHE A 155 7.39 32.72 -0.38
C PHE A 155 7.94 33.55 0.77
N LEU A 156 7.16 33.61 1.86
CA LEU A 156 7.62 34.24 3.10
C LEU A 156 8.36 33.24 3.98
N LYS A 157 9.40 33.69 4.64
CA LYS A 157 10.15 32.88 5.59
C LYS A 157 9.32 32.69 6.87
N LEU A 158 9.34 31.46 7.37
CA LEU A 158 8.57 31.07 8.55
C LEU A 158 9.52 30.83 9.72
N TYR A 159 9.13 31.35 10.89
CA TYR A 159 9.86 31.19 12.13
C TYR A 159 9.01 30.50 13.19
N LEU A 160 9.61 29.64 14.00
CA LEU A 160 8.97 29.00 15.14
C LEU A 160 9.02 29.85 16.41
N GLU A 161 9.95 30.79 16.48
CA GLU A 161 10.11 31.72 17.56
C GLU A 161 9.89 33.15 17.04
N LYS A 162 9.33 34.00 17.90
CA LYS A 162 9.14 35.42 17.58
C LYS A 162 10.52 36.10 17.46
N GLN A 163 10.75 36.75 16.33
CA GLN A 163 11.97 37.52 16.10
C GLN A 163 11.79 38.97 16.58
N GLU A 164 12.89 39.63 16.89
CA GLU A 164 12.87 41.07 17.20
C GLU A 164 12.41 41.85 15.94
N GLY A 165 11.38 42.70 16.08
CA GLY A 165 10.87 43.56 15.03
C GLY A 165 9.56 43.11 14.39
N PHE A 166 8.98 41.98 14.80
CA PHE A 166 7.62 41.57 14.38
C PHE A 166 6.91 40.63 15.36
#